data_15e33323d6a653529c584dd287d764fc
#
_entry.id   15e33323d6a653529c584dd287d764fc
#
_cell.length_a   1.000
_cell.length_b   1.000
_cell.length_c   1.000
_cell.angle_alpha   90.00
_cell.angle_beta   90.00
_cell.angle_gamma   90.00
#
_symmetry.space_group_name_H-M   'P 1'
#
loop_
_entity.id
_entity.type
_entity.pdbx_description
1 polymer ?
#
loop_
_entity_poly.entity_id
_entity_poly.type
_entity_poly.pdbx_seq_one_letter_code
_entity_poly.pdbx_strand_id
1 'polypeptide(L)'
;MKLNHLIFKKEAPANFFSQLIFIGCAIAFITSPFGWAFGRNVFYLSSYLAFLVIVFHLRFYIADKKNLILPCAFFAVGIISIIWTAMYKQPGDFISLYRQYQSTGRLQIAAAFVLLAMLNTKIALQKNTVLAALACGLAVNSYAIYQGVFLHIARVELNFDRATVAAYIITAVNLIFIKAVLLLRTRHRVLLFLAAFAFTYASILLTGTRAAMLAYPVLALMIVLMSTHVINRRHKIILFTLVPIMLLLSAALFHKVITMRIQQFNQDIAHMHEQTGENSIISRLSMQTVAFRTGSEALWGESAEQRAAEAKVIVAQEPSLYGALTYLTVHMHNELMETFSIKGIVGLLALAGLYLCLLRSAFTPYRNPALFAVTVSLITYGLSDVIFFSTEGTLIYCLAVIISGLLVKTPSVLQEAK
;
A
#
# COMPACT_ATOMS: atom_id res chain seq x y z
N MET A 1 -36.18 17.58 21.79
CA MET A 1 -36.64 16.92 20.55
C MET A 1 -36.13 17.55 19.25
N LYS A 2 -35.69 18.82 19.21
CA LYS A 2 -35.16 19.48 17.99
C LYS A 2 -33.69 19.15 17.62
N LEU A 3 -32.87 18.69 18.55
CA LEU A 3 -31.44 18.37 18.28
C LEU A 3 -31.25 17.10 17.40
N ASN A 4 -32.16 16.11 17.53
CA ASN A 4 -32.07 14.86 16.76
C ASN A 4 -32.34 15.06 15.24
N HIS A 5 -33.04 16.10 14.82
CA HIS A 5 -33.26 16.42 13.41
C HIS A 5 -32.08 17.13 12.74
N LEU A 6 -31.22 17.80 13.53
CA LEU A 6 -30.04 18.52 13.03
C LEU A 6 -28.84 17.57 12.82
N ILE A 7 -28.73 16.48 13.61
CA ILE A 7 -27.53 15.64 13.69
C ILE A 7 -27.58 14.43 12.74
N PHE A 8 -28.72 14.03 12.15
CA PHE A 8 -28.81 12.84 11.32
C PHE A 8 -29.59 13.10 10.02
N LYS A 9 -29.07 13.99 9.16
CA LYS A 9 -29.70 14.29 7.89
C LYS A 9 -29.67 13.09 6.93
N LYS A 10 -30.78 12.84 6.21
CA LYS A 10 -30.87 11.90 5.09
C LYS A 10 -30.35 12.51 3.78
N GLU A 11 -30.23 13.80 3.71
CA GLU A 11 -29.80 14.55 2.53
C GLU A 11 -28.30 14.37 2.30
N ALA A 12 -27.88 14.36 1.05
CA ALA A 12 -26.47 14.36 0.68
C ALA A 12 -25.79 15.64 1.22
N PRO A 13 -24.55 15.55 1.70
CA PRO A 13 -23.79 16.73 2.08
C PRO A 13 -23.54 17.63 0.86
N ALA A 14 -23.28 18.92 1.12
CA ALA A 14 -22.93 19.85 0.06
C ALA A 14 -21.68 19.37 -0.69
N ASN A 15 -21.68 19.50 -2.00
CA ASN A 15 -20.58 19.09 -2.89
C ASN A 15 -19.22 19.69 -2.50
N PHE A 16 -19.23 20.88 -1.91
CA PHE A 16 -18.06 21.57 -1.41
C PHE A 16 -17.23 20.73 -0.43
N PHE A 17 -17.85 20.01 0.50
CA PHE A 17 -17.14 19.15 1.44
C PHE A 17 -16.42 18.01 0.74
N SER A 18 -17.07 17.35 -0.23
CA SER A 18 -16.44 16.30 -1.02
C SER A 18 -15.26 16.82 -1.84
N GLN A 19 -15.34 18.06 -2.36
CA GLN A 19 -14.24 18.70 -3.06
C GLN A 19 -13.07 18.99 -2.13
N LEU A 20 -13.29 19.53 -0.93
CA LEU A 20 -12.23 19.80 0.04
C LEU A 20 -11.53 18.52 0.50
N ILE A 21 -12.30 17.47 0.82
CA ILE A 21 -11.73 16.17 1.20
C ILE A 21 -10.88 15.62 0.06
N PHE A 22 -11.36 15.69 -1.19
CA PHE A 22 -10.61 15.25 -2.37
C PHE A 22 -9.32 16.06 -2.55
N ILE A 23 -9.37 17.38 -2.46
CA ILE A 23 -8.19 18.26 -2.61
C ILE A 23 -7.13 17.90 -1.57
N GLY A 24 -7.54 17.73 -0.30
CA GLY A 24 -6.62 17.31 0.74
C GLY A 24 -6.00 15.93 0.49
N CYS A 25 -6.80 14.96 0.01
CA CYS A 25 -6.27 13.64 -0.38
C CYS A 25 -5.30 13.74 -1.58
N ALA A 26 -5.58 14.59 -2.58
CA ALA A 26 -4.72 14.79 -3.73
C ALA A 26 -3.38 15.44 -3.31
N ILE A 27 -3.42 16.48 -2.47
CA ILE A 27 -2.21 17.10 -1.91
C ILE A 27 -1.42 16.08 -1.09
N ALA A 28 -2.09 15.34 -0.20
CA ALA A 28 -1.43 14.30 0.60
C ALA A 28 -0.78 13.24 -0.30
N PHE A 29 -1.46 12.79 -1.36
CA PHE A 29 -0.96 11.79 -2.30
C PHE A 29 0.29 12.27 -3.04
N ILE A 30 0.31 13.55 -3.46
CA ILE A 30 1.46 14.14 -4.18
C ILE A 30 2.66 14.37 -3.24
N THR A 31 2.43 14.75 -1.98
CA THR A 31 3.51 15.18 -1.08
C THR A 31 4.05 14.08 -0.17
N SER A 32 3.24 13.08 0.18
CA SER A 32 3.66 12.00 1.09
C SER A 32 4.82 11.13 0.57
N PRO A 33 4.98 10.86 -0.75
CA PRO A 33 6.11 10.07 -1.25
C PRO A 33 7.48 10.68 -1.01
N PHE A 34 7.56 11.94 -0.59
CA PHE A 34 8.81 12.64 -0.30
C PHE A 34 9.20 12.63 1.18
N GLY A 35 8.51 11.86 2.01
CA GLY A 35 8.81 11.73 3.44
C GLY A 35 8.38 12.95 4.28
N TRP A 36 7.62 13.87 3.73
CA TRP A 36 7.21 15.08 4.45
C TRP A 36 6.00 14.83 5.36
N ALA A 37 6.14 15.22 6.63
CA ALA A 37 5.05 15.18 7.60
C ALA A 37 3.81 15.98 7.15
N PHE A 38 4.01 16.97 6.27
CA PHE A 38 2.96 17.80 5.69
C PHE A 38 1.85 16.96 5.02
N GLY A 39 2.20 16.00 4.16
CA GLY A 39 1.21 15.14 3.48
C GLY A 39 0.35 14.36 4.46
N ARG A 40 0.98 13.78 5.49
CA ARG A 40 0.28 13.08 6.57
C ARG A 40 -0.68 13.99 7.33
N ASN A 41 -0.25 15.20 7.67
CA ASN A 41 -1.07 16.15 8.42
C ASN A 41 -2.28 16.61 7.59
N VAL A 42 -2.10 16.87 6.29
CA VAL A 42 -3.19 17.20 5.36
C VAL A 42 -4.17 16.04 5.22
N PHE A 43 -3.69 14.79 5.19
CA PHE A 43 -4.56 13.62 5.18
C PHE A 43 -5.41 13.50 6.45
N TYR A 44 -4.81 13.72 7.63
CA TYR A 44 -5.58 13.76 8.89
C TYR A 44 -6.61 14.88 8.90
N LEU A 45 -6.28 16.07 8.42
CA LEU A 45 -7.25 17.19 8.32
C LEU A 45 -8.44 16.80 7.42
N SER A 46 -8.16 16.16 6.28
CA SER A 46 -9.21 15.65 5.37
C SER A 46 -10.06 14.59 6.04
N SER A 47 -9.46 13.74 6.86
CA SER A 47 -10.15 12.70 7.62
C SER A 47 -11.05 13.28 8.72
N TYR A 48 -10.60 14.30 9.45
CA TYR A 48 -11.43 15.00 10.43
C TYR A 48 -12.63 15.67 9.79
N LEU A 49 -12.42 16.33 8.64
CA LEU A 49 -13.52 16.89 7.87
C LEU A 49 -14.51 15.79 7.41
N ALA A 50 -13.98 14.67 6.89
CA ALA A 50 -14.82 13.53 6.48
C ALA A 50 -15.62 12.98 7.66
N PHE A 51 -15.00 12.79 8.83
CA PHE A 51 -15.65 12.33 10.04
C PHE A 51 -16.80 13.25 10.46
N LEU A 52 -16.56 14.58 10.53
CA LEU A 52 -17.59 15.55 10.88
C LEU A 52 -18.77 15.50 9.89
N VAL A 53 -18.49 15.49 8.59
CA VAL A 53 -19.52 15.42 7.56
C VAL A 53 -20.32 14.12 7.67
N ILE A 54 -19.67 12.99 7.96
CA ILE A 54 -20.33 11.69 8.15
C ILE A 54 -21.26 11.73 9.38
N VAL A 55 -20.81 12.30 10.50
CA VAL A 55 -21.61 12.39 11.73
C VAL A 55 -22.88 13.22 11.47
N PHE A 56 -22.76 14.39 10.82
CA PHE A 56 -23.92 15.24 10.52
C PHE A 56 -24.87 14.63 9.48
N HIS A 57 -24.37 13.79 8.57
CA HIS A 57 -25.16 13.15 7.50
C HIS A 57 -25.18 11.61 7.64
N LEU A 58 -25.12 11.08 8.85
CA LEU A 58 -24.94 9.64 9.11
C LEU A 58 -25.94 8.77 8.35
N ARG A 59 -27.25 9.15 8.34
CA ARG A 59 -28.30 8.39 7.64
C ARG A 59 -28.08 8.30 6.14
N PHE A 60 -27.48 9.31 5.54
CA PHE A 60 -27.09 9.30 4.12
C PHE A 60 -25.98 8.28 3.87
N TYR A 61 -24.93 8.30 4.69
CA TYR A 61 -23.76 7.46 4.48
C TYR A 61 -23.98 5.97 4.78
N ILE A 62 -24.88 5.64 5.72
CA ILE A 62 -25.20 4.23 6.05
C ILE A 62 -26.30 3.64 5.16
N ALA A 63 -26.94 4.44 4.30
CA ALA A 63 -28.04 3.98 3.44
C ALA A 63 -27.56 2.94 2.41
N ASP A 64 -26.38 3.13 1.83
CA ASP A 64 -25.78 2.18 0.89
C ASP A 64 -24.80 1.24 1.61
N LYS A 65 -25.30 0.06 1.99
CA LYS A 65 -24.52 -0.97 2.69
C LYS A 65 -23.29 -1.45 1.91
N LYS A 66 -23.31 -1.38 0.57
CA LYS A 66 -22.18 -1.82 -0.27
C LYS A 66 -20.98 -0.89 -0.08
N ASN A 67 -21.24 0.41 0.08
CA ASN A 67 -20.18 1.40 0.31
C ASN A 67 -19.62 1.39 1.74
N LEU A 68 -20.23 0.64 2.68
CA LEU A 68 -19.73 0.48 4.05
C LEU A 68 -18.65 -0.60 4.17
N ILE A 69 -18.67 -1.64 3.31
CA ILE A 69 -17.86 -2.84 3.50
C ILE A 69 -16.36 -2.51 3.58
N LEU A 70 -15.84 -1.78 2.59
CA LEU A 70 -14.41 -1.45 2.54
C LEU A 70 -13.99 -0.46 3.65
N PRO A 71 -14.72 0.64 3.93
CA PRO A 71 -14.44 1.48 5.10
C PRO A 71 -14.46 0.72 6.43
N CYS A 72 -15.43 -0.15 6.65
CA CYS A 72 -15.50 -0.98 7.87
C CYS A 72 -14.29 -1.92 8.00
N ALA A 73 -13.80 -2.49 6.89
CA ALA A 73 -12.62 -3.35 6.92
C ALA A 73 -11.35 -2.55 7.31
N PHE A 74 -11.15 -1.35 6.76
CA PHE A 74 -10.06 -0.46 7.20
C PHE A 74 -10.20 -0.05 8.66
N PHE A 75 -11.41 0.29 9.10
CA PHE A 75 -11.69 0.64 10.49
C PHE A 75 -11.37 -0.51 11.43
N ALA A 76 -11.75 -1.75 11.07
CA ALA A 76 -11.52 -2.94 11.89
C ALA A 76 -10.01 -3.19 12.10
N VAL A 77 -9.19 -3.16 11.03
CA VAL A 77 -7.74 -3.33 11.15
C VAL A 77 -7.11 -2.21 11.98
N GLY A 78 -7.55 -0.97 11.76
CA GLY A 78 -7.07 0.18 12.51
C GLY A 78 -7.41 0.12 13.99
N ILE A 79 -8.67 -0.19 14.34
CA ILE A 79 -9.12 -0.24 15.74
C ILE A 79 -8.46 -1.39 16.51
N ILE A 80 -8.27 -2.55 15.88
CA ILE A 80 -7.55 -3.68 16.49
C ILE A 80 -6.10 -3.27 16.80
N SER A 81 -5.43 -2.56 15.91
CA SER A 81 -4.07 -2.06 16.15
C SER A 81 -4.03 -1.05 17.32
N ILE A 82 -5.03 -0.17 17.44
CA ILE A 82 -5.13 0.78 18.56
C ILE A 82 -5.43 0.06 19.87
N ILE A 83 -6.38 -0.90 19.88
CA ILE A 83 -6.72 -1.68 21.08
C ILE A 83 -5.51 -2.48 21.54
N TRP A 84 -4.84 -3.21 20.63
CA TRP A 84 -3.63 -3.96 20.96
C TRP A 84 -2.56 -3.05 21.58
N THR A 85 -2.31 -1.89 20.97
CA THR A 85 -1.37 -0.91 21.53
C THR A 85 -1.81 -0.39 22.89
N ALA A 86 -3.10 -0.13 23.10
CA ALA A 86 -3.61 0.34 24.39
C ALA A 86 -3.47 -0.69 25.50
N MET A 87 -3.58 -1.98 25.16
CA MET A 87 -3.47 -3.09 26.11
C MET A 87 -2.02 -3.37 26.53
N TYR A 88 -1.08 -3.31 25.60
CA TYR A 88 0.26 -3.85 25.80
C TYR A 88 1.38 -2.80 25.80
N LYS A 89 1.14 -1.56 25.37
CA LYS A 89 2.18 -0.53 25.28
C LYS A 89 2.74 -0.18 26.65
N GLN A 90 4.03 -0.39 26.80
CA GLN A 90 4.79 -0.04 27.99
C GLN A 90 6.13 0.62 27.62
N PRO A 91 6.78 1.35 28.56
CA PRO A 91 8.13 1.86 28.37
C PRO A 91 9.13 0.71 28.22
N GLY A 92 10.11 0.85 27.36
CA GLY A 92 11.17 -0.15 27.13
C GLY A 92 11.62 -0.21 25.67
N ASP A 93 12.36 -1.27 25.33
CA ASP A 93 13.00 -1.45 24.00
C ASP A 93 12.00 -1.54 22.86
N PHE A 94 10.77 -1.97 23.13
CA PHE A 94 9.72 -2.15 22.14
C PHE A 94 8.81 -0.92 21.97
N ILE A 95 9.06 0.19 22.65
CA ILE A 95 8.21 1.40 22.61
C ILE A 95 8.05 1.95 21.19
N SER A 96 9.09 1.85 20.34
CA SER A 96 9.04 2.28 18.96
C SER A 96 8.06 1.44 18.13
N LEU A 97 8.04 0.11 18.32
CA LEU A 97 7.11 -0.81 17.68
C LEU A 97 5.66 -0.46 18.02
N TYR A 98 5.34 -0.23 19.30
CA TYR A 98 4.00 0.20 19.71
C TYR A 98 3.59 1.54 19.10
N ARG A 99 4.52 2.52 19.06
CA ARG A 99 4.25 3.83 18.44
C ARG A 99 3.96 3.71 16.95
N GLN A 100 4.64 2.83 16.24
CA GLN A 100 4.39 2.58 14.82
C GLN A 100 2.99 2.01 14.62
N TYR A 101 2.59 0.93 15.31
CA TYR A 101 1.25 0.37 15.20
C TYR A 101 0.14 1.34 15.65
N GLN A 102 0.40 2.18 16.65
CA GLN A 102 -0.53 3.24 17.03
C GLN A 102 -0.70 4.28 15.91
N SER A 103 0.40 4.68 15.25
CA SER A 103 0.37 5.64 14.14
C SER A 103 -0.36 5.06 12.92
N THR A 104 -0.02 3.84 12.52
CA THR A 104 -0.62 3.19 11.36
C THR A 104 -2.09 2.82 11.58
N GLY A 105 -2.47 2.40 12.79
CA GLY A 105 -3.87 2.20 13.16
C GLY A 105 -4.71 3.47 13.03
N ARG A 106 -4.17 4.62 13.46
CA ARG A 106 -4.83 5.92 13.27
C ARG A 106 -4.99 6.27 11.79
N LEU A 107 -4.00 5.98 10.94
CA LEU A 107 -4.09 6.22 9.49
C LEU A 107 -5.14 5.33 8.83
N GLN A 108 -5.27 4.07 9.24
CA GLN A 108 -6.29 3.16 8.73
C GLN A 108 -7.70 3.59 9.13
N ILE A 109 -7.90 4.08 10.37
CA ILE A 109 -9.18 4.68 10.81
C ILE A 109 -9.46 5.95 10.01
N ALA A 110 -8.46 6.81 9.82
CA ALA A 110 -8.58 8.02 8.99
C ALA A 110 -8.99 7.68 7.55
N ALA A 111 -8.37 6.64 6.97
CA ALA A 111 -8.70 6.15 5.63
C ALA A 111 -10.15 5.62 5.55
N ALA A 112 -10.65 4.97 6.61
CA ALA A 112 -12.03 4.50 6.64
C ALA A 112 -13.04 5.66 6.49
N PHE A 113 -12.84 6.77 7.20
CA PHE A 113 -13.73 7.94 7.08
C PHE A 113 -13.63 8.59 5.69
N VAL A 114 -12.42 8.76 5.18
CA VAL A 114 -12.22 9.35 3.85
C VAL A 114 -12.81 8.44 2.76
N LEU A 115 -12.59 7.12 2.84
CA LEU A 115 -13.19 6.15 1.91
C LEU A 115 -14.70 6.21 1.92
N LEU A 116 -15.32 6.25 3.10
CA LEU A 116 -16.77 6.34 3.23
C LEU A 116 -17.31 7.62 2.59
N ALA A 117 -16.64 8.76 2.82
CA ALA A 117 -17.00 10.03 2.21
C ALA A 117 -16.85 9.99 0.68
N MET A 118 -15.73 9.46 0.17
CA MET A 118 -15.40 9.46 -1.26
C MET A 118 -16.21 8.42 -2.05
N LEU A 119 -16.52 7.26 -1.47
CA LEU A 119 -17.37 6.25 -2.13
C LEU A 119 -18.81 6.75 -2.32
N ASN A 120 -19.32 7.61 -1.45
CA ASN A 120 -20.66 8.17 -1.52
C ASN A 120 -20.74 9.54 -2.23
N THR A 121 -19.59 10.11 -2.66
CA THR A 121 -19.62 11.41 -3.37
C THR A 121 -20.35 11.30 -4.70
N LYS A 122 -21.13 12.34 -5.04
CA LYS A 122 -21.86 12.47 -6.32
C LYS A 122 -21.10 13.30 -7.36
N ILE A 123 -19.92 13.81 -7.01
CA ILE A 123 -19.14 14.67 -7.90
C ILE A 123 -18.29 13.83 -8.85
N ALA A 124 -18.17 14.30 -10.08
CA ALA A 124 -17.27 13.74 -11.09
C ALA A 124 -15.83 14.17 -10.83
N LEU A 125 -15.07 13.38 -10.07
CA LEU A 125 -13.69 13.69 -9.70
C LEU A 125 -12.64 13.03 -10.61
N GLN A 126 -13.05 12.17 -11.57
CA GLN A 126 -12.13 11.37 -12.37
C GLN A 126 -11.04 12.21 -13.07
N LYS A 127 -11.41 13.34 -13.71
CA LYS A 127 -10.45 14.20 -14.42
C LYS A 127 -9.38 14.74 -13.47
N ASN A 128 -9.78 15.25 -12.31
CA ASN A 128 -8.86 15.81 -11.32
C ASN A 128 -8.00 14.71 -10.68
N THR A 129 -8.56 13.52 -10.49
CA THR A 129 -7.84 12.33 -10.02
C THR A 129 -6.77 11.89 -11.01
N VAL A 130 -7.07 11.90 -12.32
CA VAL A 130 -6.07 11.64 -13.37
C VAL A 130 -4.94 12.65 -13.30
N LEU A 131 -5.25 13.95 -13.16
CA LEU A 131 -4.21 14.99 -13.05
C LEU A 131 -3.33 14.81 -11.81
N ALA A 132 -3.94 14.53 -10.65
CA ALA A 132 -3.20 14.26 -9.41
C ALA A 132 -2.30 13.03 -9.54
N ALA A 133 -2.79 11.96 -10.17
CA ALA A 133 -2.01 10.74 -10.41
C ALA A 133 -0.83 10.98 -11.37
N LEU A 134 -1.04 11.75 -12.44
CA LEU A 134 0.02 12.13 -13.37
C LEU A 134 1.08 12.99 -12.67
N ALA A 135 0.68 14.01 -11.93
CA ALA A 135 1.59 14.89 -11.19
C ALA A 135 2.43 14.10 -10.16
N CYS A 136 1.78 13.25 -9.36
CA CYS A 136 2.46 12.44 -8.35
C CYS A 136 3.45 11.46 -8.99
N GLY A 137 3.04 10.72 -10.03
CA GLY A 137 3.91 9.75 -10.69
C GLY A 137 5.12 10.41 -11.37
N LEU A 138 4.92 11.53 -12.05
CA LEU A 138 6.03 12.30 -12.63
C LEU A 138 6.99 12.80 -11.54
N ALA A 139 6.47 13.41 -10.48
CA ALA A 139 7.29 13.96 -9.40
C ALA A 139 8.12 12.88 -8.68
N VAL A 140 7.49 11.73 -8.34
CA VAL A 140 8.16 10.63 -7.63
C VAL A 140 9.26 10.02 -8.48
N ASN A 141 8.99 9.74 -9.76
CA ASN A 141 9.99 9.17 -10.65
C ASN A 141 11.14 10.15 -10.93
N SER A 142 10.83 11.45 -11.14
CA SER A 142 11.86 12.47 -11.33
C SER A 142 12.79 12.57 -10.11
N TYR A 143 12.21 12.51 -8.91
CA TYR A 143 12.98 12.58 -7.67
C TYR A 143 13.82 11.32 -7.45
N ALA A 144 13.26 10.14 -7.73
CA ALA A 144 14.01 8.89 -7.65
C ALA A 144 15.21 8.86 -8.61
N ILE A 145 15.03 9.32 -9.85
CA ILE A 145 16.13 9.43 -10.81
C ILE A 145 17.14 10.50 -10.38
N TYR A 146 16.68 11.64 -9.87
CA TYR A 146 17.57 12.65 -9.32
C TYR A 146 18.46 12.09 -8.21
N GLN A 147 17.89 11.35 -7.25
CA GLN A 147 18.66 10.70 -6.20
C GLN A 147 19.67 9.68 -6.75
N GLY A 148 19.24 8.79 -7.65
CA GLY A 148 20.06 7.68 -8.12
C GLY A 148 21.12 8.11 -9.15
N VAL A 149 20.80 9.06 -10.06
CA VAL A 149 21.68 9.42 -11.17
C VAL A 149 22.53 10.65 -10.85
N PHE A 150 21.92 11.69 -10.25
CA PHE A 150 22.65 12.95 -9.99
C PHE A 150 23.29 13.01 -8.61
N LEU A 151 22.62 12.48 -7.58
CA LEU A 151 23.19 12.42 -6.24
C LEU A 151 24.00 11.12 -5.99
N HIS A 152 24.01 10.19 -6.95
CA HIS A 152 24.73 8.92 -6.87
C HIS A 152 24.43 8.10 -5.62
N ILE A 153 23.18 8.18 -5.11
CA ILE A 153 22.73 7.37 -3.98
C ILE A 153 22.66 5.90 -4.44
N ALA A 154 23.45 5.04 -3.81
CA ALA A 154 23.59 3.63 -4.19
C ALA A 154 22.27 2.86 -4.21
N ARG A 155 21.33 3.23 -3.32
CA ARG A 155 19.96 2.72 -3.26
C ARG A 155 19.02 3.88 -2.97
N VAL A 156 18.15 4.20 -3.91
CA VAL A 156 17.18 5.29 -3.78
C VAL A 156 16.20 5.02 -2.64
N GLU A 157 16.01 5.99 -1.75
CA GLU A 157 15.20 5.87 -0.53
C GLU A 157 14.05 6.90 -0.45
N LEU A 158 13.96 7.87 -1.35
CA LEU A 158 12.92 8.92 -1.38
C LEU A 158 12.78 9.70 -0.04
N ASN A 159 13.88 9.88 0.71
CA ASN A 159 13.90 10.44 2.07
C ASN A 159 13.26 9.53 3.15
N PHE A 160 13.12 8.24 2.87
CA PHE A 160 12.78 7.23 3.88
C PHE A 160 14.05 6.50 4.32
N ASP A 161 14.02 5.91 5.51
CA ASP A 161 15.18 5.20 6.06
C ASP A 161 15.50 3.88 5.33
N ARG A 162 14.64 3.46 4.36
CA ARG A 162 14.74 2.15 3.72
C ARG A 162 14.36 2.19 2.25
N ALA A 163 15.26 1.77 1.39
CA ALA A 163 15.04 1.65 -0.05
C ALA A 163 13.90 0.66 -0.42
N THR A 164 13.62 -0.35 0.43
CA THR A 164 12.50 -1.27 0.24
C THR A 164 11.16 -0.54 0.36
N VAL A 165 10.98 0.29 1.38
CA VAL A 165 9.78 1.11 1.56
C VAL A 165 9.60 2.08 0.39
N ALA A 166 10.69 2.73 -0.04
CA ALA A 166 10.66 3.60 -1.22
C ALA A 166 10.21 2.84 -2.48
N ALA A 167 10.70 1.62 -2.72
CA ALA A 167 10.30 0.80 -3.85
C ALA A 167 8.81 0.45 -3.84
N TYR A 168 8.25 0.14 -2.66
CA TYR A 168 6.83 -0.16 -2.51
C TYR A 168 5.96 1.07 -2.74
N ILE A 169 6.38 2.24 -2.25
CA ILE A 169 5.74 3.52 -2.50
C ILE A 169 5.79 3.90 -3.99
N ILE A 170 6.97 3.80 -4.63
CA ILE A 170 7.12 4.01 -6.07
C ILE A 170 6.17 3.10 -6.83
N THR A 171 6.10 1.81 -6.47
CA THR A 171 5.19 0.86 -7.13
C THR A 171 3.74 1.28 -6.97
N ALA A 172 3.25 1.51 -5.75
CA ALA A 172 1.85 1.85 -5.49
C ALA A 172 1.41 3.12 -6.24
N VAL A 173 2.21 4.19 -6.20
CA VAL A 173 1.96 5.44 -6.92
C VAL A 173 1.93 5.22 -8.42
N ASN A 174 2.89 4.45 -8.96
CA ASN A 174 3.03 4.29 -10.39
C ASN A 174 2.06 3.29 -11.02
N LEU A 175 1.48 2.37 -10.27
CA LEU A 175 0.33 1.58 -10.74
C LEU A 175 -0.89 2.48 -11.01
N ILE A 176 -1.07 3.53 -10.21
CA ILE A 176 -2.11 4.54 -10.43
C ILE A 176 -1.72 5.46 -11.59
N PHE A 177 -0.46 5.88 -11.65
CA PHE A 177 0.09 6.73 -12.71
C PHE A 177 -0.07 6.11 -14.10
N ILE A 178 0.34 4.85 -14.32
CA ILE A 178 0.17 4.20 -15.62
C ILE A 178 -1.30 3.98 -15.96
N LYS A 179 -2.18 3.73 -14.97
CA LYS A 179 -3.61 3.70 -15.23
C LYS A 179 -4.15 5.07 -15.64
N ALA A 180 -3.69 6.16 -15.01
CA ALA A 180 -4.05 7.52 -15.39
C ALA A 180 -3.58 7.85 -16.82
N VAL A 181 -2.36 7.45 -17.20
CA VAL A 181 -1.85 7.57 -18.58
C VAL A 181 -2.76 6.84 -19.57
N LEU A 182 -3.22 5.63 -19.24
CA LEU A 182 -4.14 4.89 -20.10
C LEU A 182 -5.51 5.56 -20.24
N LEU A 183 -5.93 6.40 -19.30
CA LEU A 183 -7.20 7.15 -19.37
C LEU A 183 -7.10 8.42 -20.21
N LEU A 184 -5.91 8.84 -20.61
CA LEU A 184 -5.73 9.99 -21.50
C LEU A 184 -6.35 9.70 -22.89
N ARG A 185 -7.16 10.64 -23.38
CA ARG A 185 -7.79 10.57 -24.70
C ARG A 185 -6.81 11.04 -25.79
N THR A 186 -5.80 10.21 -26.11
CA THR A 186 -4.78 10.53 -27.11
C THR A 186 -4.50 9.33 -28.04
N ARG A 187 -4.10 9.63 -29.28
CA ARG A 187 -3.64 8.61 -30.24
C ARG A 187 -2.31 7.97 -29.82
N HIS A 188 -1.51 8.67 -29.04
CA HIS A 188 -0.18 8.23 -28.59
C HIS A 188 -0.19 7.44 -27.28
N ARG A 189 -1.36 6.96 -26.83
CA ARG A 189 -1.55 6.28 -25.54
C ARG A 189 -0.57 5.14 -25.28
N VAL A 190 -0.29 4.31 -26.30
CA VAL A 190 0.65 3.18 -26.18
C VAL A 190 2.07 3.70 -25.93
N LEU A 191 2.51 4.70 -26.67
CA LEU A 191 3.83 5.33 -26.52
C LEU A 191 3.97 5.97 -25.13
N LEU A 192 2.95 6.69 -24.68
CA LEU A 192 2.94 7.30 -23.34
C LEU A 192 2.98 6.23 -22.23
N PHE A 193 2.28 5.10 -22.41
CA PHE A 193 2.36 4.00 -21.47
C PHE A 193 3.78 3.41 -21.41
N LEU A 194 4.41 3.16 -22.56
CA LEU A 194 5.77 2.62 -22.61
C LEU A 194 6.79 3.59 -22.00
N ALA A 195 6.66 4.89 -22.26
CA ALA A 195 7.49 5.93 -21.64
C ALA A 195 7.31 5.97 -20.11
N ALA A 196 6.05 5.97 -19.64
CA ALA A 196 5.74 5.93 -18.22
C ALA A 196 6.24 4.65 -17.54
N PHE A 197 6.11 3.49 -18.23
CA PHE A 197 6.62 2.21 -17.75
C PHE A 197 8.15 2.25 -17.62
N ALA A 198 8.87 2.71 -18.65
CA ALA A 198 10.34 2.81 -18.64
C ALA A 198 10.82 3.74 -17.52
N PHE A 199 10.18 4.89 -17.38
CA PHE A 199 10.50 5.89 -16.38
C PHE A 199 10.33 5.34 -14.95
N THR A 200 9.23 4.64 -14.69
CA THR A 200 8.98 3.98 -13.42
C THR A 200 9.91 2.82 -13.16
N TYR A 201 10.14 1.97 -14.19
CA TYR A 201 10.98 0.80 -14.01
C TYR A 201 12.44 1.18 -13.73
N ALA A 202 12.94 2.24 -14.37
CA ALA A 202 14.25 2.82 -14.05
C ALA A 202 14.31 3.30 -12.59
N SER A 203 13.26 3.99 -12.11
CA SER A 203 13.17 4.41 -10.69
C SER A 203 13.21 3.23 -9.72
N ILE A 204 12.50 2.14 -10.05
CA ILE A 204 12.49 0.90 -9.24
C ILE A 204 13.86 0.22 -9.25
N LEU A 205 14.53 0.14 -10.42
CA LEU A 205 15.88 -0.42 -10.53
C LEU A 205 16.88 0.31 -9.63
N LEU A 206 16.79 1.64 -9.55
CA LEU A 206 17.64 2.46 -8.70
C LEU A 206 17.42 2.21 -7.19
N THR A 207 16.27 1.69 -6.76
CA THR A 207 16.08 1.27 -5.35
C THR A 207 16.81 -0.03 -5.02
N GLY A 208 17.15 -0.85 -6.03
CA GLY A 208 17.75 -2.15 -5.86
C GLY A 208 16.86 -3.18 -5.16
N THR A 209 15.54 -3.01 -5.12
CA THR A 209 14.60 -3.89 -4.42
C THR A 209 14.09 -4.99 -5.33
N ARG A 210 14.60 -6.23 -5.13
CA ARG A 210 14.31 -7.41 -5.97
C ARG A 210 12.80 -7.68 -6.14
N ALA A 211 12.03 -7.64 -5.04
CA ALA A 211 10.60 -7.87 -5.07
C ALA A 211 9.84 -6.89 -5.98
N ALA A 212 10.21 -5.60 -5.94
CA ALA A 212 9.58 -4.58 -6.77
C ALA A 212 9.99 -4.71 -8.25
N MET A 213 11.25 -5.05 -8.54
CA MET A 213 11.73 -5.29 -9.91
C MET A 213 10.95 -6.40 -10.60
N LEU A 214 10.57 -7.45 -9.87
CA LEU A 214 9.81 -8.58 -10.42
C LEU A 214 8.31 -8.31 -10.45
N ALA A 215 7.76 -7.74 -9.40
CA ALA A 215 6.31 -7.54 -9.28
C ALA A 215 5.76 -6.44 -10.19
N TYR A 216 6.45 -5.29 -10.30
CA TYR A 216 5.92 -4.14 -11.03
C TYR A 216 5.59 -4.42 -12.51
N PRO A 217 6.45 -5.06 -13.32
CA PRO A 217 6.13 -5.39 -14.70
C PRO A 217 4.88 -6.24 -14.85
N VAL A 218 4.73 -7.25 -13.99
CA VAL A 218 3.56 -8.13 -13.98
C VAL A 218 2.29 -7.33 -13.65
N LEU A 219 2.34 -6.51 -12.61
CA LEU A 219 1.22 -5.67 -12.19
C LEU A 219 0.84 -4.63 -13.24
N ALA A 220 1.81 -4.03 -13.92
CA ALA A 220 1.58 -3.12 -15.04
C ALA A 220 0.87 -3.81 -16.21
N LEU A 221 1.28 -5.02 -16.59
CA LEU A 221 0.62 -5.83 -17.61
C LEU A 221 -0.77 -6.28 -17.17
N MET A 222 -1.01 -6.57 -15.90
CA MET A 222 -2.34 -6.86 -15.38
C MET A 222 -3.29 -5.66 -15.53
N ILE A 223 -2.81 -4.43 -15.30
CA ILE A 223 -3.59 -3.21 -15.58
C ILE A 223 -3.98 -3.13 -17.06
N VAL A 224 -3.05 -3.42 -17.97
CA VAL A 224 -3.32 -3.46 -19.42
C VAL A 224 -4.37 -4.52 -19.76
N LEU A 225 -4.19 -5.73 -19.22
CA LEU A 225 -5.11 -6.86 -19.46
C LEU A 225 -6.54 -6.53 -19.03
N MET A 226 -6.69 -5.98 -17.82
CA MET A 226 -7.99 -5.65 -17.24
C MET A 226 -8.65 -4.39 -17.83
N SER A 227 -7.89 -3.52 -18.54
CA SER A 227 -8.38 -2.26 -19.11
C SER A 227 -9.07 -2.48 -20.47
N THR A 228 -10.05 -3.39 -20.55
CA THR A 228 -10.71 -3.82 -21.80
C THR A 228 -11.48 -2.71 -22.52
N HIS A 229 -12.08 -1.78 -21.78
CA HIS A 229 -12.85 -0.66 -22.33
C HIS A 229 -11.96 0.52 -22.78
N VAL A 230 -10.68 0.51 -22.44
CA VAL A 230 -9.75 1.62 -22.72
C VAL A 230 -8.74 1.26 -23.78
N ILE A 231 -8.35 -0.02 -23.87
CA ILE A 231 -7.31 -0.52 -24.77
C ILE A 231 -7.87 -1.65 -25.65
N ASN A 232 -7.74 -1.50 -26.96
CA ASN A 232 -8.15 -2.52 -27.92
C ASN A 232 -7.17 -3.71 -27.94
N ARG A 233 -7.58 -4.82 -28.56
CA ARG A 233 -6.79 -6.07 -28.62
C ARG A 233 -5.39 -5.85 -29.26
N ARG A 234 -5.29 -5.04 -30.32
CA ARG A 234 -4.01 -4.75 -31.01
C ARG A 234 -3.03 -4.07 -30.06
N HIS A 235 -3.47 -3.01 -29.37
CA HIS A 235 -2.63 -2.31 -28.41
C HIS A 235 -2.19 -3.20 -27.25
N LYS A 236 -3.04 -4.13 -26.78
CA LYS A 236 -2.65 -5.11 -25.76
C LYS A 236 -1.52 -6.00 -26.26
N ILE A 237 -1.65 -6.57 -27.46
CA ILE A 237 -0.60 -7.41 -28.07
C ILE A 237 0.71 -6.62 -28.14
N ILE A 238 0.68 -5.39 -28.67
CA ILE A 238 1.87 -4.52 -28.73
C ILE A 238 2.51 -4.34 -27.35
N LEU A 239 1.73 -4.03 -26.32
CA LEU A 239 2.26 -3.83 -24.97
C LEU A 239 2.82 -5.12 -24.36
N PHE A 240 2.15 -6.26 -24.58
CA PHE A 240 2.62 -7.56 -24.11
C PHE A 240 3.90 -8.03 -24.82
N THR A 241 4.19 -7.53 -26.03
CA THR A 241 5.44 -7.78 -26.76
C THR A 241 6.53 -6.79 -26.36
N LEU A 242 6.21 -5.49 -26.33
CA LEU A 242 7.23 -4.45 -26.11
C LEU A 242 7.69 -4.36 -24.66
N VAL A 243 6.84 -4.63 -23.66
CA VAL A 243 7.25 -4.57 -22.23
C VAL A 243 8.35 -5.60 -21.93
N PRO A 244 8.26 -6.89 -22.31
CA PRO A 244 9.38 -7.83 -22.17
C PRO A 244 10.66 -7.39 -22.89
N ILE A 245 10.55 -6.85 -24.11
CA ILE A 245 11.71 -6.30 -24.84
C ILE A 245 12.36 -5.17 -24.05
N MET A 246 11.55 -4.26 -23.49
CA MET A 246 12.05 -3.17 -22.65
C MET A 246 12.71 -3.69 -21.36
N LEU A 247 12.22 -4.77 -20.77
CA LEU A 247 12.86 -5.41 -19.62
C LEU A 247 14.24 -5.97 -19.98
N LEU A 248 14.38 -6.62 -21.13
CA LEU A 248 15.68 -7.10 -21.64
C LEU A 248 16.65 -5.94 -21.92
N LEU A 249 16.18 -4.86 -22.54
CA LEU A 249 17.00 -3.65 -22.73
C LEU A 249 17.40 -3.00 -21.42
N SER A 250 16.48 -2.93 -20.46
CA SER A 250 16.78 -2.42 -19.11
C SER A 250 17.81 -3.30 -18.40
N ALA A 251 17.74 -4.62 -18.57
CA ALA A 251 18.74 -5.54 -18.02
C ALA A 251 20.13 -5.29 -18.61
N ALA A 252 20.22 -4.96 -19.90
CA ALA A 252 21.49 -4.60 -20.54
C ALA A 252 22.02 -3.25 -20.03
N LEU A 253 21.17 -2.23 -19.91
CA LEU A 253 21.55 -0.88 -19.43
C LEU A 253 21.95 -0.88 -17.95
N PHE A 254 21.22 -1.60 -17.10
CA PHE A 254 21.44 -1.67 -15.65
C PHE A 254 22.14 -2.96 -15.24
N HIS A 255 22.94 -3.57 -16.14
CA HIS A 255 23.57 -4.88 -15.91
C HIS A 255 24.36 -4.95 -14.61
N LYS A 256 25.09 -3.88 -14.25
CA LYS A 256 25.87 -3.83 -12.98
C LYS A 256 24.98 -4.01 -11.75
N VAL A 257 23.86 -3.28 -11.69
CA VAL A 257 22.89 -3.37 -10.57
C VAL A 257 22.28 -4.76 -10.52
N ILE A 258 21.83 -5.27 -11.66
CA ILE A 258 21.16 -6.58 -11.76
C ILE A 258 22.15 -7.72 -11.43
N THR A 259 23.36 -7.69 -11.99
CA THR A 259 24.40 -8.71 -11.71
C THR A 259 24.75 -8.73 -10.23
N MET A 260 24.96 -7.56 -9.60
CA MET A 260 25.21 -7.48 -8.17
C MET A 260 24.05 -8.09 -7.35
N ARG A 261 22.79 -7.88 -7.75
CA ARG A 261 21.63 -8.45 -7.05
C ARG A 261 21.49 -9.95 -7.26
N ILE A 262 21.83 -10.45 -8.44
CA ILE A 262 21.88 -11.90 -8.73
C ILE A 262 23.00 -12.55 -7.92
N GLN A 263 24.18 -11.95 -7.87
CA GLN A 263 25.32 -12.46 -7.07
C GLN A 263 24.95 -12.51 -5.58
N GLN A 264 24.35 -11.45 -5.02
CA GLN A 264 23.86 -11.44 -3.64
C GLN A 264 22.82 -12.53 -3.40
N PHE A 265 21.89 -12.75 -4.35
CA PHE A 265 20.91 -13.82 -4.24
C PHE A 265 21.55 -15.20 -4.28
N ASN A 266 22.51 -15.44 -5.17
CA ASN A 266 23.23 -16.71 -5.24
C ASN A 266 24.09 -16.96 -3.99
N GLN A 267 24.70 -15.91 -3.43
CA GLN A 267 25.38 -15.99 -2.13
C GLN A 267 24.39 -16.32 -1.01
N ASP A 268 23.25 -15.63 -0.97
CA ASP A 268 22.19 -15.95 -0.01
C ASP A 268 21.76 -17.43 -0.08
N ILE A 269 21.66 -18.01 -1.29
CA ILE A 269 21.33 -19.45 -1.47
C ILE A 269 22.50 -20.36 -1.08
N ALA A 270 23.73 -20.02 -1.49
CA ALA A 270 24.89 -20.84 -1.17
C ALA A 270 25.09 -20.98 0.34
N HIS A 271 24.86 -19.90 1.09
CA HIS A 271 24.95 -19.90 2.56
C HIS A 271 23.70 -20.43 3.27
N MET A 272 22.69 -20.94 2.54
CA MET A 272 21.46 -21.49 3.16
C MET A 272 21.75 -22.68 4.11
N HIS A 273 22.84 -23.36 3.96
CA HIS A 273 23.26 -24.51 4.78
C HIS A 273 24.28 -24.16 5.87
N GLU A 274 24.78 -22.92 5.88
CA GLU A 274 25.75 -22.47 6.88
C GLU A 274 25.00 -21.81 8.05
N GLN A 275 25.13 -22.38 9.24
CA GLN A 275 24.38 -21.92 10.45
C GLN A 275 24.84 -20.55 11.00
N THR A 276 25.83 -19.90 10.41
CA THR A 276 26.49 -18.70 10.96
C THR A 276 26.46 -17.46 10.07
N GLY A 277 25.84 -17.52 8.89
CA GLY A 277 25.80 -16.38 7.96
C GLY A 277 24.56 -15.48 8.13
N GLU A 278 24.75 -14.16 8.16
CA GLU A 278 23.67 -13.19 7.99
C GLU A 278 23.08 -13.30 6.57
N ASN A 279 22.13 -14.22 6.38
CA ASN A 279 21.46 -14.44 5.12
C ASN A 279 20.04 -13.86 5.17
N SER A 280 19.78 -12.86 4.33
CA SER A 280 18.51 -12.17 4.25
C SER A 280 17.27 -13.08 4.02
N ILE A 281 17.45 -14.19 3.31
CA ILE A 281 16.36 -15.14 3.01
C ILE A 281 16.12 -16.04 4.22
N ILE A 282 17.19 -16.63 4.77
CA ILE A 282 17.09 -17.52 5.94
C ILE A 282 16.53 -16.76 7.13
N SER A 283 17.04 -15.56 7.41
CA SER A 283 16.53 -14.74 8.51
C SER A 283 15.04 -14.48 8.39
N ARG A 284 14.52 -14.19 7.17
CA ARG A 284 13.08 -14.01 6.96
C ARG A 284 12.28 -15.28 7.17
N LEU A 285 12.75 -16.43 6.68
CA LEU A 285 12.10 -17.71 6.90
C LEU A 285 12.09 -18.07 8.40
N SER A 286 13.21 -17.86 9.09
CA SER A 286 13.30 -18.06 10.54
C SER A 286 12.32 -17.15 11.30
N MET A 287 12.25 -15.86 10.94
CA MET A 287 11.28 -14.91 11.52
C MET A 287 9.85 -15.34 11.31
N GLN A 288 9.49 -15.79 10.09
CA GLN A 288 8.13 -16.25 9.79
C GLN A 288 7.78 -17.54 10.53
N THR A 289 8.72 -18.47 10.66
CA THR A 289 8.54 -19.70 11.44
C THR A 289 8.32 -19.39 12.91
N VAL A 290 9.16 -18.54 13.48
CA VAL A 290 9.02 -18.12 14.90
C VAL A 290 7.72 -17.37 15.11
N ALA A 291 7.38 -16.42 14.23
CA ALA A 291 6.10 -15.69 14.31
C ALA A 291 4.87 -16.60 14.23
N PHE A 292 4.91 -17.65 13.42
CA PHE A 292 3.83 -18.64 13.37
C PHE A 292 3.73 -19.44 14.68
N ARG A 293 4.86 -19.87 15.26
CA ARG A 293 4.88 -20.62 16.52
C ARG A 293 4.36 -19.77 17.68
N THR A 294 4.90 -18.56 17.89
CA THR A 294 4.44 -17.66 18.97
C THR A 294 2.96 -17.31 18.82
N GLY A 295 2.49 -17.00 17.59
CA GLY A 295 1.08 -16.75 17.34
C GLY A 295 0.17 -17.98 17.59
N SER A 296 0.70 -19.19 17.42
CA SER A 296 -0.03 -20.43 17.72
C SER A 296 -0.16 -20.69 19.20
N GLU A 297 0.81 -20.24 20.01
CA GLU A 297 0.77 -20.31 21.48
C GLU A 297 -0.12 -19.20 22.05
N ALA A 298 -0.11 -18.00 21.44
CA ALA A 298 -0.87 -16.83 21.88
C ALA A 298 -2.02 -16.48 20.91
N LEU A 299 -2.99 -17.36 20.73
CA LEU A 299 -4.08 -17.23 19.74
C LEU A 299 -4.88 -15.92 19.86
N TRP A 300 -4.95 -15.30 21.02
CA TRP A 300 -5.66 -14.03 21.23
C TRP A 300 -4.76 -12.80 21.12
N GLY A 301 -3.46 -13.01 20.84
CA GLY A 301 -2.45 -11.99 20.76
C GLY A 301 -1.71 -11.79 22.07
N GLU A 302 -0.54 -11.18 21.98
CA GLU A 302 0.40 -11.00 23.10
C GLU A 302 1.15 -9.67 22.98
N SER A 303 1.93 -9.33 24.01
CA SER A 303 2.82 -8.17 23.98
C SER A 303 4.05 -8.43 23.10
N ALA A 304 4.69 -7.37 22.63
CA ALA A 304 5.93 -7.50 21.87
C ALA A 304 7.06 -8.11 22.71
N GLU A 305 7.08 -7.81 24.01
CA GLU A 305 8.02 -8.34 24.99
C GLU A 305 7.84 -9.84 25.21
N GLN A 306 6.59 -10.30 25.33
CA GLN A 306 6.26 -11.72 25.50
C GLN A 306 6.66 -12.49 24.24
N ARG A 307 6.26 -12.03 23.04
CA ARG A 307 6.71 -12.60 21.77
C ARG A 307 8.22 -12.73 21.68
N ALA A 308 8.95 -11.69 22.10
CA ALA A 308 10.41 -11.70 22.06
C ALA A 308 11.02 -12.70 23.05
N ALA A 309 10.40 -12.89 24.24
CA ALA A 309 10.82 -13.89 25.20
C ALA A 309 10.59 -15.31 24.65
N GLU A 310 9.42 -15.59 24.10
CA GLU A 310 9.08 -16.88 23.48
C GLU A 310 9.98 -17.18 22.27
N ALA A 311 10.25 -16.18 21.41
CA ALA A 311 11.18 -16.32 20.30
C ALA A 311 12.59 -16.74 20.75
N LYS A 312 13.09 -16.20 21.86
CA LYS A 312 14.39 -16.61 22.42
C LYS A 312 14.37 -18.06 22.90
N VAL A 313 13.27 -18.51 23.51
CA VAL A 313 13.10 -19.89 23.96
C VAL A 313 13.08 -20.85 22.75
N ILE A 314 12.30 -20.51 21.71
CA ILE A 314 12.22 -21.32 20.48
C ILE A 314 13.60 -21.44 19.82
N VAL A 315 14.34 -20.33 19.71
CA VAL A 315 15.68 -20.33 19.09
C VAL A 315 16.71 -21.07 19.96
N ALA A 316 16.58 -21.02 21.30
CA ALA A 316 17.44 -21.82 22.18
C ALA A 316 17.24 -23.33 22.00
N GLN A 317 16.03 -23.77 21.67
CA GLN A 317 15.70 -25.15 21.34
C GLN A 317 16.08 -25.53 19.89
N GLU A 318 16.00 -24.58 18.95
CA GLU A 318 16.29 -24.77 17.54
C GLU A 318 17.20 -23.64 17.01
N PRO A 319 18.54 -23.77 17.21
CA PRO A 319 19.51 -22.73 16.85
C PRO A 319 19.54 -22.35 15.36
N SER A 320 19.04 -23.21 14.47
CA SER A 320 18.87 -22.92 13.03
C SER A 320 17.97 -21.71 12.77
N LEU A 321 17.12 -21.33 13.74
CA LEU A 321 16.20 -20.18 13.68
C LEU A 321 16.83 -18.88 14.23
N TYR A 322 18.15 -18.84 14.48
CA TYR A 322 18.83 -17.66 15.07
C TYR A 322 18.54 -16.35 14.34
N GLY A 323 18.39 -16.39 13.01
CA GLY A 323 18.02 -15.22 12.20
C GLY A 323 16.75 -14.49 12.64
N ALA A 324 15.87 -15.17 13.39
CA ALA A 324 14.65 -14.55 13.92
C ALA A 324 14.91 -13.52 15.03
N LEU A 325 16.06 -13.62 15.73
CA LEU A 325 16.38 -12.70 16.84
C LEU A 325 16.86 -11.32 16.38
N THR A 326 17.31 -11.19 15.13
CA THR A 326 17.94 -9.96 14.61
C THR A 326 16.99 -8.76 14.62
N TYR A 327 15.69 -8.99 14.39
CA TYR A 327 14.69 -7.92 14.19
C TYR A 327 13.52 -7.95 15.18
N LEU A 328 13.71 -8.53 16.36
CA LEU A 328 12.65 -8.66 17.38
C LEU A 328 11.99 -7.32 17.76
N THR A 329 12.77 -6.24 17.78
CA THR A 329 12.30 -4.89 18.12
C THR A 329 11.65 -4.15 16.95
N VAL A 330 11.62 -4.77 15.75
CA VAL A 330 11.05 -4.17 14.53
C VAL A 330 9.81 -4.96 14.11
N HIS A 331 9.95 -5.98 13.27
CA HIS A 331 8.84 -6.82 12.81
C HIS A 331 9.36 -8.12 12.15
N MET A 332 8.48 -9.10 11.93
CA MET A 332 8.82 -10.45 11.43
C MET A 332 8.82 -10.59 9.90
N HIS A 333 8.93 -9.49 9.15
CA HIS A 333 9.06 -9.46 7.68
C HIS A 333 8.01 -10.29 6.91
N ASN A 334 6.80 -10.41 7.44
CA ASN A 334 5.62 -10.92 6.77
C ASN A 334 4.38 -10.37 7.47
N GLU A 335 3.54 -9.65 6.74
CA GLU A 335 2.38 -8.92 7.27
C GLU A 335 1.38 -9.84 8.00
N LEU A 336 1.12 -11.02 7.42
CA LEU A 336 0.18 -11.99 8.01
C LEU A 336 0.76 -12.62 9.28
N MET A 337 2.02 -13.06 9.21
CA MET A 337 2.70 -13.71 10.35
C MET A 337 2.96 -12.72 11.49
N GLU A 338 3.40 -11.52 11.17
CA GLU A 338 3.55 -10.43 12.15
C GLU A 338 2.22 -10.13 12.85
N THR A 339 1.14 -9.96 12.06
CA THR A 339 -0.19 -9.67 12.61
C THR A 339 -0.69 -10.82 13.47
N PHE A 340 -0.48 -12.07 13.05
CA PHE A 340 -0.87 -13.26 13.81
C PHE A 340 -0.11 -13.36 15.13
N SER A 341 1.22 -13.15 15.13
CA SER A 341 2.05 -13.31 16.32
C SER A 341 1.75 -12.29 17.43
N ILE A 342 1.31 -11.07 17.10
CA ILE A 342 1.07 -10.03 18.11
C ILE A 342 -0.40 -9.72 18.36
N LYS A 343 -1.28 -9.82 17.33
CA LYS A 343 -2.70 -9.47 17.39
C LYS A 343 -3.60 -10.71 17.33
N GLY A 344 -2.99 -11.90 17.28
CA GLY A 344 -3.67 -13.18 17.27
C GLY A 344 -4.59 -13.39 16.06
N ILE A 345 -5.50 -14.34 16.20
CA ILE A 345 -6.44 -14.74 15.14
C ILE A 345 -7.40 -13.59 14.77
N VAL A 346 -7.75 -12.72 15.71
CA VAL A 346 -8.64 -11.58 15.46
C VAL A 346 -7.97 -10.58 14.51
N GLY A 347 -6.69 -10.26 14.75
CA GLY A 347 -5.91 -9.40 13.86
C GLY A 347 -5.73 -10.02 12.47
N LEU A 348 -5.40 -11.31 12.42
CA LEU A 348 -5.23 -12.04 11.16
C LEU A 348 -6.50 -12.06 10.33
N LEU A 349 -7.66 -12.37 10.93
CA LEU A 349 -8.96 -12.38 10.24
C LEU A 349 -9.36 -10.98 9.76
N ALA A 350 -9.11 -9.94 10.53
CA ALA A 350 -9.38 -8.56 10.10
C ALA A 350 -8.51 -8.15 8.91
N LEU A 351 -7.21 -8.47 8.92
CA LEU A 351 -6.30 -8.19 7.82
C LEU A 351 -6.67 -8.98 6.55
N ALA A 352 -6.93 -10.28 6.68
CA ALA A 352 -7.39 -11.12 5.57
C ALA A 352 -8.73 -10.61 5.02
N GLY A 353 -9.65 -10.22 5.90
CA GLY A 353 -10.92 -9.58 5.54
C GLY A 353 -10.73 -8.29 4.76
N LEU A 354 -9.77 -7.44 5.16
CA LEU A 354 -9.42 -6.22 4.41
C LEU A 354 -8.91 -6.57 3.00
N TYR A 355 -8.00 -7.54 2.85
CA TYR A 355 -7.50 -7.96 1.55
C TYR A 355 -8.62 -8.50 0.65
N LEU A 356 -9.52 -9.31 1.19
CA LEU A 356 -10.70 -9.82 0.46
C LEU A 356 -11.65 -8.69 0.06
N CYS A 357 -11.90 -7.72 0.93
CA CYS A 357 -12.73 -6.54 0.62
C CYS A 357 -12.11 -5.68 -0.47
N LEU A 358 -10.79 -5.47 -0.46
CA LEU A 358 -10.07 -4.76 -1.50
C LEU A 358 -10.16 -5.47 -2.85
N LEU A 359 -9.88 -6.78 -2.88
CA LEU A 359 -10.00 -7.60 -4.10
C LEU A 359 -11.43 -7.57 -4.64
N ARG A 360 -12.44 -7.79 -3.79
CA ARG A 360 -13.85 -7.67 -4.18
C ARG A 360 -14.17 -6.29 -4.77
N SER A 361 -13.73 -5.22 -4.12
CA SER A 361 -13.97 -3.85 -4.55
C SER A 361 -13.29 -3.53 -5.89
N ALA A 362 -12.23 -4.25 -6.25
CA ALA A 362 -11.57 -4.11 -7.54
C ALA A 362 -12.40 -4.72 -8.72
N PHE A 363 -13.38 -5.57 -8.42
CA PHE A 363 -14.24 -6.21 -9.46
C PHE A 363 -15.68 -5.73 -9.41
N THR A 364 -16.15 -5.20 -8.29
CA THR A 364 -17.56 -4.82 -8.10
C THR A 364 -17.71 -3.38 -7.62
N PRO A 365 -18.69 -2.60 -8.12
CA PRO A 365 -19.61 -2.92 -9.22
C PRO A 365 -18.95 -2.88 -10.60
N TYR A 366 -17.80 -2.22 -10.73
CA TYR A 366 -17.04 -2.07 -11.97
C TYR A 366 -15.61 -2.53 -11.80
N ARG A 367 -15.02 -3.09 -12.86
CA ARG A 367 -13.61 -3.48 -12.86
C ARG A 367 -12.71 -2.26 -12.68
N ASN A 368 -11.92 -2.28 -11.64
CA ASN A 368 -10.93 -1.25 -11.32
C ASN A 368 -9.50 -1.83 -11.38
N PRO A 369 -8.84 -1.76 -12.55
CA PRO A 369 -7.51 -2.33 -12.72
C PRO A 369 -6.44 -1.72 -11.81
N ALA A 370 -6.54 -0.42 -11.49
CA ALA A 370 -5.61 0.24 -10.58
C ALA A 370 -5.75 -0.28 -9.16
N LEU A 371 -6.99 -0.35 -8.63
CA LEU A 371 -7.25 -0.89 -7.29
C LEU A 371 -6.81 -2.35 -7.19
N PHE A 372 -7.08 -3.17 -8.23
CA PHE A 372 -6.62 -4.55 -8.26
C PHE A 372 -5.11 -4.64 -8.15
N ALA A 373 -4.37 -3.92 -9.01
CA ALA A 373 -2.91 -3.96 -9.02
C ALA A 373 -2.29 -3.41 -7.72
N VAL A 374 -2.83 -2.33 -7.16
CA VAL A 374 -2.43 -1.80 -5.85
C VAL A 374 -2.68 -2.82 -4.74
N THR A 375 -3.83 -3.50 -4.74
CA THR A 375 -4.12 -4.54 -3.76
C THR A 375 -3.18 -5.73 -3.88
N VAL A 376 -2.94 -6.22 -5.10
CA VAL A 376 -2.01 -7.33 -5.32
C VAL A 376 -0.58 -6.92 -4.93
N SER A 377 -0.15 -5.67 -5.19
CA SER A 377 1.15 -5.18 -4.73
C SER A 377 1.26 -5.17 -3.20
N LEU A 378 0.20 -4.71 -2.50
CA LEU A 378 0.13 -4.71 -1.04
C LEU A 378 0.28 -6.13 -0.48
N ILE A 379 -0.46 -7.09 -1.01
CA ILE A 379 -0.39 -8.50 -0.58
C ILE A 379 1.00 -9.08 -0.89
N THR A 380 1.50 -8.90 -2.11
CA THR A 380 2.79 -9.46 -2.55
C THR A 380 3.96 -8.94 -1.71
N TYR A 381 3.98 -7.64 -1.44
CA TYR A 381 5.04 -7.06 -0.61
C TYR A 381 4.85 -7.41 0.87
N GLY A 382 3.60 -7.52 1.32
CA GLY A 382 3.26 -8.00 2.66
C GLY A 382 3.72 -9.44 2.96
N LEU A 383 3.97 -10.28 1.94
CA LEU A 383 4.57 -11.61 2.13
C LEU A 383 6.07 -11.58 2.45
N SER A 384 6.75 -10.47 2.18
CA SER A 384 8.20 -10.33 2.38
C SER A 384 8.60 -9.15 3.28
N ASP A 385 7.62 -8.37 3.72
CA ASP A 385 7.80 -7.21 4.60
C ASP A 385 6.49 -6.91 5.35
N VAL A 386 6.44 -5.85 6.18
CA VAL A 386 5.22 -5.42 6.92
C VAL A 386 4.89 -3.99 6.51
N ILE A 387 3.99 -3.85 5.52
CA ILE A 387 3.63 -2.54 4.95
C ILE A 387 2.89 -1.68 5.97
N PHE A 388 1.98 -2.27 6.73
CA PHE A 388 1.19 -1.58 7.76
C PHE A 388 1.95 -1.36 9.08
N PHE A 389 3.23 -1.70 9.13
CA PHE A 389 4.14 -1.23 10.17
C PHE A 389 4.71 0.16 9.84
N SER A 390 5.03 0.44 8.57
CA SER A 390 5.54 1.74 8.14
C SER A 390 4.40 2.77 8.08
N THR A 391 4.57 3.90 8.78
CA THR A 391 3.63 5.03 8.71
C THR A 391 3.48 5.54 7.28
N GLU A 392 4.58 5.65 6.56
CA GLU A 392 4.66 6.15 5.19
C GLU A 392 4.04 5.15 4.20
N GLY A 393 4.39 3.87 4.34
CA GLY A 393 3.80 2.78 3.55
C GLY A 393 2.30 2.72 3.75
N THR A 394 1.82 2.72 4.99
CA THR A 394 0.39 2.74 5.33
C THR A 394 -0.33 3.93 4.70
N LEU A 395 0.22 5.14 4.86
CA LEU A 395 -0.39 6.36 4.31
C LEU A 395 -0.51 6.28 2.79
N ILE A 396 0.54 5.89 2.10
CA ILE A 396 0.53 5.82 0.63
C ILE A 396 -0.43 4.74 0.14
N TYR A 397 -0.47 3.55 0.77
CA TYR A 397 -1.42 2.51 0.36
C TYR A 397 -2.88 2.91 0.65
N CYS A 398 -3.16 3.58 1.77
CA CYS A 398 -4.48 4.15 2.03
C CYS A 398 -4.88 5.17 0.95
N LEU A 399 -4.00 6.11 0.62
CA LEU A 399 -4.22 7.10 -0.43
C LEU A 399 -4.34 6.44 -1.81
N ALA A 400 -3.51 5.43 -2.11
CA ALA A 400 -3.56 4.69 -3.36
C ALA A 400 -4.91 3.99 -3.56
N VAL A 401 -5.48 3.40 -2.51
CA VAL A 401 -6.82 2.80 -2.54
C VAL A 401 -7.89 3.87 -2.82
N ILE A 402 -7.84 5.01 -2.12
CA ILE A 402 -8.79 6.12 -2.29
C ILE A 402 -8.72 6.67 -3.73
N ILE A 403 -7.54 7.01 -4.20
CA ILE A 403 -7.30 7.58 -5.53
C ILE A 403 -7.67 6.57 -6.63
N SER A 404 -7.33 5.29 -6.47
CA SER A 404 -7.74 4.24 -7.41
C SER A 404 -9.26 4.13 -7.53
N GLY A 405 -9.99 4.22 -6.42
CA GLY A 405 -11.45 4.22 -6.42
C GLY A 405 -12.06 5.36 -7.23
N LEU A 406 -11.44 6.54 -7.16
CA LEU A 406 -11.91 7.74 -7.86
C LEU A 406 -11.57 7.76 -9.36
N LEU A 407 -10.58 6.99 -9.83
CA LEU A 407 -10.24 6.88 -11.26
C LEU A 407 -11.34 6.23 -12.11
N VAL A 408 -12.20 5.41 -11.52
CA VAL A 408 -13.25 4.67 -12.24
C VAL A 408 -14.60 5.36 -12.16
N LYS A 409 -14.80 6.27 -11.22
CA LYS A 409 -16.07 6.92 -10.96
C LYS A 409 -16.35 8.02 -12.01
N THR A 410 -17.17 7.70 -13.03
CA THR A 410 -17.59 8.64 -14.08
C THR A 410 -19.04 9.10 -13.86
N PRO A 411 -19.44 10.31 -14.33
CA PRO A 411 -20.81 10.80 -14.23
C PRO A 411 -21.86 9.94 -14.95
N SER A 412 -21.47 9.28 -16.07
CA SER A 412 -22.34 8.38 -16.82
C SER A 412 -22.78 7.16 -16.01
N VAL A 413 -21.96 6.72 -15.09
CA VAL A 413 -22.26 5.63 -14.14
C VAL A 413 -23.31 6.05 -13.11
N LEU A 414 -23.50 7.35 -12.88
CA LEU A 414 -24.52 7.90 -11.99
C LEU A 414 -25.90 8.02 -12.66
N GLN A 415 -25.97 7.97 -14.01
CA GLN A 415 -27.23 8.03 -14.76
C GLN A 415 -27.85 6.64 -15.01
N GLU A 416 -27.04 5.59 -15.08
CA GLU A 416 -27.54 4.21 -15.26
C GLU A 416 -28.02 3.55 -13.94
N ALA A 417 -27.77 4.19 -12.80
CA ALA A 417 -28.20 3.73 -11.48
C ALA A 417 -29.54 4.37 -11.03
N LYS A 418 -30.21 5.11 -11.93
CA LYS A 418 -31.58 5.60 -11.77
C LYS A 418 -32.53 4.79 -12.64
#